data_f075f0c53bb11a0196d120635a2ff0a5
#
_entry.id   f075f0c53bb11a0196d120635a2ff0a5
#
_cell.length_a   1.000
_cell.length_b   1.000
_cell.length_c   1.000
_cell.angle_alpha   90.00
_cell.angle_beta   90.00
_cell.angle_gamma   90.00
#
_symmetry.space_group_name_H-M   'P 1'
#
loop_
_entity.id
_entity.type
_entity.pdbx_description
1 polymer ?
#
loop_
_entity_poly.entity_id
_entity_poly.type
_entity_poly.pdbx_seq_one_letter_code
_entity_poly.pdbx_strand_id
1 'polypeptide(L)'
;SYELQKNHYHDVISKSPYWKLVQIYADEGISGTSLQHRDQFKLMIEDCKKGQIDLIVTKSVSRFARNVVDCIGYVRELLSLPHPVGVFFETERLNTFDPKSEMVLSFMATLAQEESHTKSEIMNASIEMRFRRGIFLTPILLGYDHDEDGNLIINEGEAKIVKLIFMMYLNGCTCQEIADTLTELGCETKKGNTVWSVSYTHLT
;
A
#
# COMPACT_ATOMS: atom_id res chain seq x y z
N SER A 1 11.75 2.83 17.80
CA SER A 1 12.06 4.24 17.73
C SER A 1 13.25 4.45 16.79
N TYR A 2 13.23 5.51 16.00
CA TYR A 2 14.21 5.86 14.96
C TYR A 2 15.67 5.94 15.50
N GLU A 3 15.86 6.66 16.60
CA GLU A 3 17.18 6.82 17.23
C GLU A 3 17.80 5.49 17.68
N LEU A 4 17.00 4.55 18.17
CA LEU A 4 17.49 3.22 18.56
C LEU A 4 18.01 2.43 17.35
N GLN A 5 17.34 2.54 16.19
CA GLN A 5 17.79 1.89 14.97
C GLN A 5 19.08 2.52 14.45
N LYS A 6 19.19 3.84 14.50
CA LYS A 6 20.38 4.58 14.11
C LYS A 6 21.61 4.19 14.93
N ASN A 7 21.44 4.13 16.25
CA ASN A 7 22.50 3.71 17.18
C ASN A 7 22.88 2.24 16.95
N HIS A 8 21.90 1.35 16.71
CA HIS A 8 22.15 -0.05 16.40
C HIS A 8 23.06 -0.21 15.17
N TYR A 9 22.73 0.46 14.05
CA TYR A 9 23.55 0.36 12.84
C TYR A 9 24.90 1.03 12.98
N HIS A 10 25.02 2.11 13.72
CA HIS A 10 26.29 2.69 14.07
C HIS A 10 27.18 1.68 14.82
N ASP A 11 26.61 0.97 15.81
CA ASP A 11 27.31 -0.05 16.58
C ASP A 11 27.66 -1.28 15.74
N VAL A 12 26.75 -1.75 14.87
CA VAL A 12 27.00 -2.90 13.99
C VAL A 12 28.16 -2.61 13.05
N ILE A 13 28.17 -1.44 12.43
CA ILE A 13 29.21 -1.06 11.46
C ILE A 13 30.53 -0.80 12.17
N SER A 14 30.53 -0.14 13.33
CA SER A 14 31.74 0.16 14.09
C SER A 14 32.47 -1.08 14.63
N LYS A 15 31.75 -2.19 14.84
CA LYS A 15 32.32 -3.48 15.26
C LYS A 15 33.01 -4.22 14.14
N SER A 16 32.75 -3.88 12.88
CA SER A 16 33.44 -4.50 11.75
C SER A 16 34.71 -3.73 11.40
N PRO A 17 35.90 -4.38 11.42
CA PRO A 17 37.12 -3.69 11.06
C PRO A 17 37.25 -3.36 9.57
N TYR A 18 36.33 -3.92 8.75
CA TYR A 18 36.34 -3.76 7.29
C TYR A 18 35.30 -2.76 6.78
N TRP A 19 34.40 -2.27 7.65
CA TRP A 19 33.31 -1.38 7.26
C TRP A 19 33.53 0.04 7.77
N LYS A 20 33.28 1.00 6.92
CA LYS A 20 33.26 2.43 7.25
C LYS A 20 31.88 2.96 7.02
N LEU A 21 31.25 3.55 8.03
CA LEU A 21 29.98 4.21 7.88
C LEU A 21 30.13 5.45 6.99
N VAL A 22 29.44 5.47 5.86
CA VAL A 22 29.34 6.62 4.96
C VAL A 22 28.19 7.50 5.40
N GLN A 23 26.96 6.94 5.41
CA GLN A 23 25.75 7.68 5.77
C GLN A 23 24.66 6.70 6.21
N ILE A 24 23.70 7.20 6.98
CA ILE A 24 22.45 6.50 7.32
C ILE A 24 21.31 7.16 6.56
N TYR A 25 20.67 6.40 5.68
CA TYR A 25 19.52 6.83 4.91
C TYR A 25 18.24 6.33 5.58
N ALA A 26 17.36 7.21 6.00
CA ALA A 26 16.14 6.81 6.68
C ALA A 26 14.99 7.76 6.35
N ASP A 27 13.90 7.17 5.89
CA ASP A 27 12.64 7.88 5.62
C ASP A 27 11.74 7.77 6.86
N GLU A 28 11.51 8.88 7.56
CA GLU A 28 10.68 8.91 8.77
C GLU A 28 9.18 8.83 8.46
N GLY A 29 8.48 7.98 9.21
CA GLY A 29 7.00 8.01 9.29
C GLY A 29 6.25 7.52 8.04
N ILE A 30 6.93 6.91 7.06
CA ILE A 30 6.31 6.50 5.81
C ILE A 30 5.95 5.01 5.88
N SER A 31 4.63 4.70 5.76
CA SER A 31 4.19 3.34 5.55
C SER A 31 4.74 2.82 4.21
N GLY A 32 5.21 1.56 4.16
CA GLY A 32 5.88 0.97 3.00
C GLY A 32 5.09 0.92 1.68
N THR A 33 3.95 1.61 1.60
CA THR A 33 3.01 1.57 0.47
C THR A 33 3.15 2.70 -0.55
N SER A 34 3.90 3.79 -0.26
CA SER A 34 4.05 4.92 -1.20
C SER A 34 5.49 5.11 -1.66
N LEU A 35 5.77 4.98 -2.98
CA LEU A 35 7.07 5.30 -3.59
C LEU A 35 7.35 6.79 -3.65
N GLN A 36 6.30 7.62 -3.61
CA GLN A 36 6.44 9.05 -3.83
C GLN A 36 7.20 9.79 -2.71
N HIS A 37 7.43 9.13 -1.56
CA HIS A 37 8.03 9.75 -0.38
C HIS A 37 9.26 9.00 0.15
N ARG A 38 9.95 8.21 -0.68
CA ARG A 38 11.20 7.53 -0.32
C ARG A 38 12.42 8.28 -0.84
N ASP A 39 12.53 9.54 -0.46
CA ASP A 39 13.57 10.43 -1.00
C ASP A 39 14.98 10.04 -0.51
N GLN A 40 15.09 9.54 0.73
CA GLN A 40 16.35 9.03 1.26
C GLN A 40 16.78 7.73 0.56
N PHE A 41 15.84 6.84 0.24
CA PHE A 41 16.14 5.65 -0.55
C PHE A 41 16.64 6.00 -1.96
N LYS A 42 16.01 6.97 -2.63
CA LYS A 42 16.45 7.43 -3.97
C LYS A 42 17.85 8.03 -3.89
N LEU A 43 18.11 8.88 -2.90
CA LEU A 43 19.42 9.47 -2.66
C LEU A 43 20.48 8.38 -2.44
N MET A 44 20.19 7.35 -1.64
CA MET A 44 21.08 6.21 -1.44
C MET A 44 21.43 5.53 -2.78
N ILE A 45 20.46 5.26 -3.63
CA ILE A 45 20.69 4.66 -4.95
C ILE A 45 21.56 5.56 -5.84
N GLU A 46 21.33 6.88 -5.81
CA GLU A 46 22.17 7.84 -6.55
C GLU A 46 23.61 7.84 -6.05
N ASP A 47 23.82 7.80 -4.75
CA ASP A 47 25.16 7.76 -4.16
C ASP A 47 25.87 6.43 -4.45
N CYS A 48 25.13 5.31 -4.55
CA CYS A 48 25.67 4.05 -5.10
C CYS A 48 26.15 4.22 -6.55
N LYS A 49 25.33 4.86 -7.41
CA LYS A 49 25.72 5.13 -8.82
C LYS A 49 26.92 6.03 -8.95
N LYS A 50 27.16 6.92 -7.99
CA LYS A 50 28.37 7.78 -7.92
C LYS A 50 29.61 7.04 -7.38
N GLY A 51 29.48 5.78 -6.95
CA GLY A 51 30.57 4.98 -6.38
C GLY A 51 31.00 5.42 -4.97
N GLN A 52 30.07 6.00 -4.20
CA GLN A 52 30.33 6.44 -2.82
C GLN A 52 30.04 5.34 -1.79
N ILE A 53 29.34 4.29 -2.21
CA ILE A 53 28.86 3.20 -1.36
C ILE A 53 29.26 1.88 -2.02
N ASP A 54 29.87 0.98 -1.23
CA ASP A 54 30.21 -0.38 -1.67
C ASP A 54 29.25 -1.42 -1.12
N LEU A 55 28.60 -1.14 0.03
CA LEU A 55 27.71 -2.07 0.71
C LEU A 55 26.56 -1.32 1.38
N ILE A 56 25.34 -1.76 1.13
CA ILE A 56 24.15 -1.32 1.86
C ILE A 56 23.83 -2.35 2.95
N VAL A 57 23.66 -1.91 4.19
CA VAL A 57 23.20 -2.74 5.30
C VAL A 57 21.77 -2.35 5.65
N THR A 58 20.86 -3.30 5.61
CA THR A 58 19.44 -3.08 5.89
C THR A 58 18.87 -4.19 6.79
N LYS A 59 17.82 -3.88 7.53
CA LYS A 59 17.23 -4.81 8.48
C LYS A 59 16.65 -6.06 7.79
N SER A 60 15.94 -5.88 6.68
CA SER A 60 15.25 -6.98 5.98
C SER A 60 14.91 -6.62 4.54
N VAL A 61 14.62 -7.64 3.73
CA VAL A 61 14.11 -7.49 2.36
C VAL A 61 12.87 -6.59 2.32
N SER A 62 11.94 -6.76 3.26
CA SER A 62 10.70 -5.98 3.34
C SER A 62 10.91 -4.49 3.70
N ARG A 63 12.07 -4.12 4.27
CA ARG A 63 12.45 -2.72 4.52
C ARG A 63 13.15 -2.10 3.32
N PHE A 64 13.90 -2.90 2.60
CA PHE A 64 14.61 -2.47 1.41
C PHE A 64 13.66 -2.20 0.24
N ALA A 65 12.75 -3.12 -0.06
CA ALA A 65 11.79 -3.01 -1.16
C ALA A 65 10.36 -3.35 -0.72
N ARG A 66 9.37 -2.95 -1.52
CA ARG A 66 7.94 -3.19 -1.26
C ARG A 66 7.56 -4.66 -1.36
N ASN A 67 8.18 -5.34 -2.29
CA ASN A 67 8.01 -6.76 -2.54
C ASN A 67 9.37 -7.34 -2.94
N VAL A 68 9.44 -8.66 -2.97
CA VAL A 68 10.70 -9.37 -3.25
C VAL A 68 11.12 -9.20 -4.71
N VAL A 69 10.19 -9.03 -5.64
CA VAL A 69 10.48 -8.84 -7.06
C VAL A 69 11.20 -7.51 -7.29
N ASP A 70 10.69 -6.41 -6.69
CA ASP A 70 11.36 -5.11 -6.72
C ASP A 70 12.76 -5.19 -6.06
N CYS A 71 12.87 -5.95 -4.95
CA CYS A 71 14.15 -6.16 -4.29
C CYS A 71 15.18 -6.78 -5.22
N ILE A 72 14.81 -7.85 -5.94
CA ILE A 72 15.69 -8.51 -6.91
C ILE A 72 16.08 -7.53 -8.03
N GLY A 73 15.15 -6.72 -8.50
CA GLY A 73 15.41 -5.68 -9.50
C GLY A 73 16.50 -4.70 -9.05
N TYR A 74 16.34 -4.13 -7.85
CA TYR A 74 17.35 -3.23 -7.28
C TYR A 74 18.69 -3.91 -7.01
N VAL A 75 18.69 -5.13 -6.49
CA VAL A 75 19.93 -5.89 -6.25
C VAL A 75 20.69 -6.12 -7.55
N ARG A 76 20.00 -6.52 -8.62
CA ARG A 76 20.62 -6.71 -9.94
C ARG A 76 21.16 -5.41 -10.51
N GLU A 77 20.39 -4.32 -10.40
CA GLU A 77 20.84 -2.99 -10.82
C GLU A 77 22.13 -2.59 -10.08
N LEU A 78 22.17 -2.71 -8.76
CA LEU A 78 23.31 -2.36 -7.93
C LEU A 78 24.55 -3.21 -8.22
N LEU A 79 24.38 -4.52 -8.43
CA LEU A 79 25.48 -5.42 -8.79
C LEU A 79 26.01 -5.19 -10.21
N SER A 80 25.20 -4.63 -11.10
CA SER A 80 25.59 -4.32 -12.50
C SER A 80 26.29 -2.98 -12.67
N LEU A 81 26.43 -2.18 -11.60
CA LEU A 81 27.14 -0.91 -11.65
C LEU A 81 28.65 -1.11 -11.95
N PRO A 82 29.34 -0.09 -12.54
CA PRO A 82 30.79 -0.14 -12.75
C PRO A 82 31.58 -0.45 -11.45
N HIS A 83 31.07 0.02 -10.31
CA HIS A 83 31.46 -0.39 -8.97
C HIS A 83 30.32 -1.15 -8.34
N PRO A 84 30.33 -2.51 -8.35
CA PRO A 84 29.23 -3.31 -7.83
C PRO A 84 28.97 -3.01 -6.36
N VAL A 85 27.70 -2.75 -6.03
CA VAL A 85 27.25 -2.47 -4.66
C VAL A 85 26.49 -3.67 -4.14
N GLY A 86 26.94 -4.25 -3.02
CA GLY A 86 26.24 -5.32 -2.33
C GLY A 86 25.13 -4.81 -1.41
N VAL A 87 24.21 -5.71 -1.07
CA VAL A 87 23.20 -5.48 -0.02
C VAL A 87 23.27 -6.60 1.00
N PHE A 88 23.39 -6.24 2.28
CA PHE A 88 23.35 -7.18 3.39
C PHE A 88 22.01 -7.03 4.14
N PHE A 89 21.21 -8.09 4.13
CA PHE A 89 19.95 -8.20 4.84
C PHE A 89 20.19 -8.88 6.19
N GLU A 90 20.07 -8.13 7.26
CA GLU A 90 20.41 -8.58 8.62
C GLU A 90 19.50 -9.73 9.09
N THR A 91 18.18 -9.58 8.92
CA THR A 91 17.19 -10.57 9.37
C THR A 91 17.32 -11.89 8.62
N GLU A 92 17.47 -11.82 7.31
CA GLU A 92 17.59 -12.99 6.43
C GLU A 92 19.03 -13.54 6.40
N ARG A 93 20.00 -12.79 6.95
CA ARG A 93 21.43 -13.09 6.89
C ARG A 93 21.95 -13.34 5.47
N LEU A 94 21.44 -12.57 4.52
CA LEU A 94 21.80 -12.67 3.11
C LEU A 94 22.75 -11.54 2.72
N ASN A 95 23.83 -11.89 2.02
CA ASN A 95 24.74 -10.95 1.39
C ASN A 95 24.70 -11.15 -0.12
N THR A 96 24.31 -10.12 -0.87
CA THR A 96 24.11 -10.24 -2.33
C THR A 96 25.40 -10.42 -3.13
N PHE A 97 26.56 -10.24 -2.52
CA PHE A 97 27.83 -10.67 -3.12
C PHE A 97 28.00 -12.20 -3.13
N ASP A 98 27.23 -12.94 -2.30
CA ASP A 98 27.21 -14.39 -2.39
C ASP A 98 26.25 -14.81 -3.52
N PRO A 99 26.70 -15.55 -4.55
CA PRO A 99 25.84 -16.02 -5.65
C PRO A 99 24.62 -16.83 -5.18
N LYS A 100 24.70 -17.49 -4.03
CA LYS A 100 23.59 -18.24 -3.45
C LYS A 100 22.42 -17.34 -3.03
N SER A 101 22.70 -16.07 -2.74
CA SER A 101 21.68 -15.11 -2.30
C SER A 101 20.64 -14.82 -3.40
N GLU A 102 21.03 -14.81 -4.67
CA GLU A 102 20.07 -14.62 -5.77
C GLU A 102 19.07 -15.79 -5.86
N MET A 103 19.53 -17.01 -5.65
CA MET A 103 18.64 -18.18 -5.62
C MET A 103 17.66 -18.10 -4.46
N VAL A 104 18.11 -17.70 -3.28
CA VAL A 104 17.23 -17.53 -2.09
C VAL A 104 16.20 -16.43 -2.33
N LEU A 105 16.61 -15.27 -2.86
CA LEU A 105 15.69 -14.18 -3.18
C LEU A 105 14.67 -14.58 -4.26
N SER A 106 15.11 -15.31 -5.29
CA SER A 106 14.20 -15.82 -6.33
C SER A 106 13.19 -16.81 -5.78
N PHE A 107 13.60 -17.68 -4.87
CA PHE A 107 12.71 -18.60 -4.18
C PHE A 107 11.68 -17.85 -3.30
N MET A 108 12.13 -16.84 -2.55
CA MET A 108 11.24 -15.99 -1.77
C MET A 108 10.22 -15.24 -2.66
N ALA A 109 10.63 -14.79 -3.86
CA ALA A 109 9.72 -14.15 -4.81
C ALA A 109 8.64 -15.10 -5.31
N THR A 110 9.01 -16.35 -5.61
CA THR A 110 8.05 -17.39 -6.04
C THR A 110 7.03 -17.66 -4.94
N LEU A 111 7.48 -17.84 -3.69
CA LEU A 111 6.59 -18.03 -2.54
C LEU A 111 5.64 -16.84 -2.34
N ALA A 112 6.14 -15.61 -2.46
CA ALA A 112 5.31 -14.41 -2.32
C ALA A 112 4.25 -14.28 -3.43
N GLN A 113 4.56 -14.70 -4.66
CA GLN A 113 3.61 -14.77 -5.76
C GLN A 113 2.52 -15.82 -5.52
N GLU A 114 2.90 -17.03 -5.09
CA GLU A 114 1.98 -18.12 -4.72
C GLU A 114 1.03 -17.67 -3.59
N GLU A 115 1.55 -17.03 -2.56
CA GLU A 115 0.75 -16.49 -1.45
C GLU A 115 -0.27 -15.45 -1.91
N SER A 116 0.12 -14.57 -2.82
CA SER A 116 -0.76 -13.56 -3.40
C SER A 116 -1.85 -14.19 -4.26
N HIS A 117 -1.52 -15.19 -5.08
CA HIS A 117 -2.47 -15.91 -5.91
C HIS A 117 -3.49 -16.67 -5.05
N THR A 118 -3.02 -17.41 -4.05
CA THR A 118 -3.85 -18.16 -3.11
C THR A 118 -4.81 -17.24 -2.34
N LYS A 119 -4.36 -16.08 -1.87
CA LYS A 119 -5.23 -15.09 -1.21
C LYS A 119 -6.33 -14.58 -2.14
N SER A 120 -6.00 -14.33 -3.41
CA SER A 120 -7.00 -13.91 -4.41
C SER A 120 -8.03 -15.00 -4.70
N GLU A 121 -7.61 -16.25 -4.83
CA GLU A 121 -8.51 -17.39 -5.03
C GLU A 121 -9.45 -17.59 -3.84
N ILE A 122 -8.93 -17.55 -2.61
CA ILE A 122 -9.74 -17.65 -1.38
C ILE A 122 -10.75 -16.51 -1.30
N MET A 123 -10.33 -15.29 -1.63
CA MET A 123 -11.21 -14.12 -1.65
C MET A 123 -12.34 -14.32 -2.67
N ASN A 124 -12.02 -14.70 -3.90
CA ASN A 124 -13.00 -14.94 -4.96
C ASN A 124 -13.96 -16.08 -4.60
N ALA A 125 -13.46 -17.19 -4.06
CA ALA A 125 -14.28 -18.30 -3.59
C ALA A 125 -15.22 -17.87 -2.44
N SER A 126 -14.73 -17.05 -1.52
CA SER A 126 -15.53 -16.47 -0.44
C SER A 126 -16.65 -15.57 -0.97
N ILE A 127 -16.35 -14.71 -1.94
CA ILE A 127 -17.34 -13.84 -2.60
C ILE A 127 -18.39 -14.69 -3.32
N GLU A 128 -17.94 -15.67 -4.11
CA GLU A 128 -18.87 -16.56 -4.85
C GLU A 128 -19.79 -17.34 -3.90
N MET A 129 -19.24 -17.87 -2.80
CA MET A 129 -20.04 -18.60 -1.78
C MET A 129 -21.11 -17.69 -1.16
N ARG A 130 -20.79 -16.41 -0.90
CA ARG A 130 -21.73 -15.42 -0.36
C ARG A 130 -22.81 -15.07 -1.38
N PHE A 131 -22.44 -14.85 -2.64
CA PHE A 131 -23.43 -14.63 -3.72
C PHE A 131 -24.38 -15.81 -3.88
N ARG A 132 -23.90 -17.05 -3.85
CA ARG A 132 -24.74 -18.27 -3.90
C ARG A 132 -25.71 -18.36 -2.72
N ARG A 133 -25.36 -17.78 -1.56
CA ARG A 133 -26.23 -17.71 -0.37
C ARG A 133 -27.13 -16.47 -0.36
N GLY A 134 -27.07 -15.61 -1.37
CA GLY A 134 -27.81 -14.36 -1.43
C GLY A 134 -27.30 -13.28 -0.47
N ILE A 135 -26.12 -13.45 0.11
CA ILE A 135 -25.49 -12.47 1.01
C ILE A 135 -24.67 -11.49 0.16
N PHE A 136 -25.16 -10.26 0.03
CA PHE A 136 -24.48 -9.19 -0.67
C PHE A 136 -23.48 -8.51 0.27
N LEU A 137 -22.19 -8.50 -0.12
CA LEU A 137 -21.18 -7.62 0.48
C LEU A 137 -21.29 -6.26 -0.18
N THR A 138 -22.33 -5.52 0.14
CA THR A 138 -22.42 -4.15 -0.32
C THR A 138 -21.59 -3.25 0.57
N PRO A 139 -20.82 -2.30 -0.01
CA PRO A 139 -20.31 -1.18 0.75
C PRO A 139 -21.48 -0.45 1.41
N ILE A 140 -21.18 0.40 2.38
CA ILE A 140 -22.18 1.24 3.03
C ILE A 140 -22.90 2.07 1.95
N LEU A 141 -24.17 1.72 1.67
CA LEU A 141 -25.00 2.38 0.65
C LEU A 141 -25.93 3.40 1.30
N LEU A 142 -26.05 4.56 0.70
CA LEU A 142 -27.06 5.53 1.09
C LEU A 142 -28.46 4.96 0.83
N GLY A 143 -29.38 5.09 1.78
CA GLY A 143 -30.76 4.57 1.69
C GLY A 143 -30.93 3.18 2.30
N TYR A 144 -29.84 2.52 2.72
CA TYR A 144 -29.89 1.19 3.30
C TYR A 144 -29.04 1.07 4.55
N ASP A 145 -29.53 0.28 5.50
CA ASP A 145 -28.79 -0.23 6.65
C ASP A 145 -28.67 -1.76 6.54
N HIS A 146 -27.92 -2.39 7.43
CA HIS A 146 -27.83 -3.85 7.53
C HIS A 146 -28.52 -4.31 8.79
N ASP A 147 -29.25 -5.42 8.70
CA ASP A 147 -29.76 -6.12 9.87
C ASP A 147 -28.66 -6.95 10.56
N GLU A 148 -28.98 -7.64 11.65
CA GLU A 148 -28.05 -8.50 12.40
C GLU A 148 -27.51 -9.67 11.55
N ASP A 149 -28.25 -10.09 10.54
CA ASP A 149 -27.87 -11.15 9.60
C ASP A 149 -27.08 -10.63 8.38
N GLY A 150 -26.92 -9.31 8.26
CA GLY A 150 -26.20 -8.66 7.16
C GLY A 150 -27.04 -8.42 5.90
N ASN A 151 -28.38 -8.56 5.97
CA ASN A 151 -29.26 -8.24 4.86
C ASN A 151 -29.53 -6.73 4.80
N LEU A 152 -29.78 -6.22 3.60
CA LEU A 152 -30.10 -4.80 3.41
C LEU A 152 -31.54 -4.51 3.85
N ILE A 153 -31.67 -3.56 4.78
CA ILE A 153 -32.96 -2.97 5.17
C ILE A 153 -33.03 -1.51 4.73
N ILE A 154 -34.22 -1.04 4.34
CA ILE A 154 -34.39 0.33 3.89
C ILE A 154 -34.33 1.29 5.07
N ASN A 155 -33.44 2.29 4.97
CA ASN A 155 -33.43 3.43 5.86
C ASN A 155 -34.39 4.49 5.32
N GLU A 156 -35.54 4.64 5.92
CA GLU A 156 -36.64 5.53 5.48
C GLU A 156 -36.19 6.99 5.34
N GLY A 157 -35.30 7.48 6.20
CA GLY A 157 -34.79 8.84 6.15
C GLY A 157 -33.88 9.06 4.93
N GLU A 158 -32.94 8.20 4.75
CA GLU A 158 -31.97 8.25 3.64
C GLU A 158 -32.62 7.92 2.30
N ALA A 159 -33.60 7.01 2.27
CA ALA A 159 -34.33 6.64 1.06
C ALA A 159 -35.04 7.85 0.40
N LYS A 160 -35.44 8.84 1.19
CA LYS A 160 -36.01 10.11 0.65
C LYS A 160 -34.97 10.90 -0.12
N ILE A 161 -33.73 10.95 0.40
CA ILE A 161 -32.60 11.64 -0.26
C ILE A 161 -32.28 10.92 -1.57
N VAL A 162 -32.21 9.59 -1.55
CA VAL A 162 -31.96 8.79 -2.78
C VAL A 162 -33.03 9.05 -3.83
N LYS A 163 -34.29 9.03 -3.44
CA LYS A 163 -35.41 9.35 -4.36
C LYS A 163 -35.31 10.76 -4.94
N LEU A 164 -34.92 11.74 -4.12
CA LEU A 164 -34.72 13.12 -4.58
C LEU A 164 -33.59 13.20 -5.61
N ILE A 165 -32.45 12.53 -5.37
CA ILE A 165 -31.34 12.47 -6.31
C ILE A 165 -31.81 11.92 -7.67
N PHE A 166 -32.50 10.78 -7.66
CA PHE A 166 -33.05 10.19 -8.89
C PHE A 166 -34.07 11.12 -9.62
N MET A 167 -34.94 11.76 -8.87
CA MET A 167 -35.92 12.69 -9.47
C MET A 167 -35.21 13.89 -10.12
N MET A 168 -34.23 14.48 -9.48
CA MET A 168 -33.46 15.60 -10.04
C MET A 168 -32.68 15.16 -11.29
N TYR A 169 -32.05 13.98 -11.26
CA TYR A 169 -31.32 13.44 -12.41
C TYR A 169 -32.26 13.17 -13.60
N LEU A 170 -33.44 12.59 -13.38
CA LEU A 170 -34.44 12.35 -14.40
C LEU A 170 -35.02 13.66 -14.98
N ASN A 171 -35.04 14.74 -14.21
CA ASN A 171 -35.44 16.08 -14.65
C ASN A 171 -34.30 16.83 -15.39
N GLY A 172 -33.14 16.18 -15.61
CA GLY A 172 -32.05 16.73 -16.39
C GLY A 172 -31.02 17.56 -15.60
N CYS A 173 -31.10 17.55 -14.26
CA CYS A 173 -30.07 18.19 -13.44
C CYS A 173 -28.71 17.46 -13.57
N THR A 174 -27.64 18.22 -13.62
CA THR A 174 -26.29 17.69 -13.61
C THR A 174 -25.91 17.17 -12.21
N CYS A 175 -24.94 16.26 -12.13
CA CYS A 175 -24.45 15.75 -10.84
C CYS A 175 -23.92 16.86 -9.91
N GLN A 176 -23.40 17.95 -10.48
CA GLN A 176 -22.94 19.11 -9.70
C GLN A 176 -24.13 19.88 -9.09
N GLU A 177 -25.16 20.17 -9.89
CA GLU A 177 -26.37 20.84 -9.40
C GLU A 177 -27.08 20.02 -8.32
N ILE A 178 -27.09 18.69 -8.45
CA ILE A 178 -27.64 17.79 -7.43
C ILE A 178 -26.82 17.88 -6.14
N ALA A 179 -25.48 17.85 -6.23
CA ALA A 179 -24.60 17.94 -5.08
C ALA A 179 -24.75 19.30 -4.35
N ASP A 180 -24.82 20.39 -5.11
CA ASP A 180 -25.00 21.73 -4.56
C ASP A 180 -26.37 21.86 -3.86
N THR A 181 -27.44 21.39 -4.48
CA THR A 181 -28.80 21.39 -3.90
C THR A 181 -28.86 20.57 -2.60
N LEU A 182 -28.27 19.37 -2.57
CA LEU A 182 -28.26 18.54 -1.36
C LEU A 182 -27.45 19.18 -0.22
N THR A 183 -26.39 19.89 -0.57
CA THR A 183 -25.58 20.66 0.39
C THR A 183 -26.38 21.84 0.96
N GLU A 184 -27.09 22.60 0.11
CA GLU A 184 -27.94 23.72 0.53
C GLU A 184 -29.11 23.25 1.41
N LEU A 185 -29.70 22.09 1.12
CA LEU A 185 -30.75 21.50 1.93
C LEU A 185 -30.24 20.89 3.23
N GLY A 186 -28.94 20.86 3.46
CA GLY A 186 -28.33 20.30 4.66
C GLY A 186 -28.51 18.78 4.78
N CYS A 187 -28.72 18.08 3.66
CA CYS A 187 -28.86 16.63 3.65
C CYS A 187 -27.55 15.98 4.11
N GLU A 188 -27.62 14.99 5.00
CA GLU A 188 -26.44 14.27 5.45
C GLU A 188 -26.10 13.13 4.48
N THR A 189 -24.80 12.98 4.20
CA THR A 189 -24.28 11.79 3.51
C THR A 189 -24.28 10.61 4.48
N LYS A 190 -24.15 9.38 3.98
CA LYS A 190 -24.05 8.16 4.81
C LYS A 190 -22.90 8.21 5.86
N LYS A 191 -21.93 9.10 5.69
CA LYS A 191 -20.83 9.35 6.65
C LYS A 191 -21.07 10.52 7.61
N GLY A 192 -22.28 11.11 7.58
CA GLY A 192 -22.64 12.23 8.42
C GLY A 192 -22.10 13.60 7.95
N ASN A 193 -21.55 13.69 6.75
CA ASN A 193 -21.12 14.98 6.19
C ASN A 193 -22.30 15.68 5.52
N THR A 194 -22.39 17.00 5.66
CA THR A 194 -23.43 17.83 5.00
C THR A 194 -22.98 18.41 3.66
N VAL A 195 -21.68 18.32 3.35
CA VAL A 195 -21.14 18.78 2.06
C VAL A 195 -21.09 17.60 1.08
N TRP A 196 -21.82 17.77 -0.03
CA TRP A 196 -21.86 16.78 -1.11
C TRP A 196 -20.86 17.12 -2.20
N SER A 197 -20.24 16.10 -2.76
CA SER A 197 -19.37 16.22 -3.94
C SER A 197 -19.93 15.32 -5.06
N VAL A 198 -19.54 15.60 -6.30
CA VAL A 198 -19.97 14.83 -7.47
C VAL A 198 -19.75 13.33 -7.31
N SER A 199 -18.69 12.92 -6.63
CA SER A 199 -18.38 11.50 -6.38
C SER A 199 -19.42 10.77 -5.51
N TYR A 200 -20.22 11.49 -4.71
CA TYR A 200 -21.31 10.91 -3.92
C TYR A 200 -22.64 10.82 -4.67
N THR A 201 -22.78 11.56 -5.77
CA THR A 201 -23.99 11.56 -6.61
C THR A 201 -23.93 10.53 -7.74
N HIS A 202 -22.78 9.90 -7.98
CA HIS A 202 -22.68 8.74 -8.86
C HIS A 202 -23.27 7.51 -8.15
N LEU A 203 -24.47 7.16 -8.57
CA LEU A 203 -25.22 5.97 -8.15
C LEU A 203 -24.82 4.79 -9.08
N THR A 204 -23.58 4.32 -8.97
CA THR A 204 -23.13 3.11 -9.65
C THR A 204 -22.72 2.06 -8.65
#